data_a9a873ccd3bbeb91056cd34477d16e71
#
_entry.id   a9a873ccd3bbeb91056cd34477d16e71
#
_cell.length_a   1.000
_cell.length_b   1.000
_cell.length_c   1.000
_cell.angle_alpha   90.00
_cell.angle_beta   90.00
_cell.angle_gamma   90.00
#
_symmetry.space_group_name_H-M   'P 1'
#
loop_
_entity.id
_entity.type
_entity.pdbx_description
1 polymer ?
#
loop_
_entity_poly.entity_id
_entity_poly.type
_entity_poly.pdbx_seq_one_letter_code
_entity_poly.pdbx_strand_id
1 'polypeptide(L)'
;MLKDITLGQFFPGNSVIHRLDPRTKLVMLVVYIVALFTAIGWIGYGVCFAFLATCIAISRIPLKSIVRGMKPMVIILIFTGLLNLFMTQGDTVLVKFWIITITLEGVTRAAQMVIRILLLVTGTFLLTYTTSPIALTDGLESLLSPLKKIKLPVHELAMMMCIALRFIPTLIEETDKIMSAQKARGADFETGNLMQRVKALVPILIPLFISAFRRADELATAMECRCYHGGEGRTKMKLLRYRRIDFGAYAVGVVLLAGIIALSALGL
;
A
#
# COMPACT_ATOMS: atom_id res chain seq x y z
N MET A 1 17.13 -15.94 1.84
CA MET A 1 16.42 -14.90 2.60
C MET A 1 15.89 -13.73 1.76
N LEU A 2 16.54 -13.31 0.67
CA LEU A 2 16.03 -12.20 -0.17
C LEU A 2 15.03 -12.64 -1.25
N LYS A 3 14.88 -13.93 -1.53
CA LYS A 3 13.95 -14.47 -2.55
C LYS A 3 12.46 -14.30 -2.25
N ASP A 4 12.10 -13.97 -1.02
CA ASP A 4 10.71 -13.77 -0.59
C ASP A 4 10.27 -12.31 -0.65
N ILE A 5 11.14 -11.38 -1.07
CA ILE A 5 10.78 -9.99 -1.33
C ILE A 5 10.07 -9.94 -2.68
N THR A 6 8.81 -10.31 -2.69
CA THR A 6 7.93 -10.10 -3.85
C THR A 6 7.63 -8.61 -3.98
N LEU A 7 8.50 -7.91 -4.72
CA LEU A 7 8.27 -6.52 -5.10
C LEU A 7 6.98 -6.42 -5.91
N GLY A 8 5.96 -5.82 -5.28
CA GLY A 8 4.65 -5.63 -5.86
C GLY A 8 3.89 -6.95 -6.02
N GLN A 9 3.08 -7.31 -5.03
CA GLN A 9 2.16 -8.45 -5.10
C GLN A 9 1.03 -8.20 -6.11
N PHE A 10 1.38 -7.68 -7.30
CA PHE A 10 0.42 -7.46 -8.37
C PHE A 10 0.05 -8.80 -9.01
N PHE A 11 -1.25 -9.11 -9.01
CA PHE A 11 -1.81 -10.24 -9.74
C PHE A 11 -2.31 -9.78 -11.10
N PRO A 12 -1.65 -10.17 -12.21
CA PRO A 12 -2.16 -9.83 -13.53
C PRO A 12 -3.52 -10.48 -13.76
N GLY A 13 -4.52 -9.67 -14.06
CA GLY A 13 -5.90 -10.13 -14.26
C GLY A 13 -6.65 -9.23 -15.24
N ASN A 14 -7.76 -9.76 -15.79
CA ASN A 14 -8.58 -9.06 -16.79
C ASN A 14 -9.95 -8.65 -16.25
N SER A 15 -10.11 -8.52 -14.92
CA SER A 15 -11.38 -8.10 -14.34
C SER A 15 -11.69 -6.62 -14.61
N VAL A 16 -12.93 -6.23 -14.38
CA VAL A 16 -13.37 -4.82 -14.51
C VAL A 16 -12.49 -3.90 -13.65
N ILE A 17 -12.17 -4.32 -12.42
CA ILE A 17 -11.32 -3.54 -11.51
C ILE A 17 -9.89 -3.42 -12.04
N HIS A 18 -9.31 -4.46 -12.65
CA HIS A 18 -7.98 -4.37 -13.24
C HIS A 18 -7.91 -3.37 -14.41
N ARG A 19 -9.01 -3.22 -15.16
CA ARG A 19 -9.11 -2.33 -16.33
C ARG A 19 -9.38 -0.87 -16.00
N LEU A 20 -9.71 -0.54 -14.73
CA LEU A 20 -9.88 0.84 -14.27
C LEU A 20 -8.56 1.62 -14.35
N ASP A 21 -8.67 2.91 -14.63
CA ASP A 21 -7.52 3.83 -14.60
C ASP A 21 -6.90 3.87 -13.19
N PRO A 22 -5.56 3.83 -13.05
CA PRO A 22 -4.89 3.90 -11.74
C PRO A 22 -5.29 5.12 -10.90
N ARG A 23 -5.58 6.26 -11.54
CA ARG A 23 -6.07 7.47 -10.86
C ARG A 23 -7.44 7.22 -10.21
N THR A 24 -8.34 6.59 -10.95
CA THR A 24 -9.68 6.25 -10.44
C THR A 24 -9.58 5.33 -9.23
N LYS A 25 -8.71 4.32 -9.28
CA LYS A 25 -8.50 3.39 -8.16
C LYS A 25 -7.95 4.09 -6.92
N LEU A 26 -6.96 5.00 -7.10
CA LEU A 26 -6.41 5.80 -6.00
C LEU A 26 -7.49 6.69 -5.35
N VAL A 27 -8.24 7.42 -6.16
CA VAL A 27 -9.33 8.27 -5.66
C VAL A 27 -10.41 7.44 -4.98
N MET A 28 -10.80 6.30 -5.56
CA MET A 28 -11.77 5.38 -4.97
C MET A 28 -11.31 4.80 -3.64
N LEU A 29 -10.01 4.50 -3.50
CA LEU A 29 -9.45 4.07 -2.20
C LEU A 29 -9.58 5.19 -1.17
N VAL A 30 -9.26 6.44 -1.52
CA VAL A 30 -9.40 7.58 -0.61
C VAL A 30 -10.86 7.78 -0.22
N VAL A 31 -11.79 7.74 -1.19
CA VAL A 31 -13.24 7.82 -0.93
C VAL A 31 -13.69 6.70 0.01
N TYR A 32 -13.22 5.48 -0.21
CA TYR A 32 -13.53 4.34 0.65
C TYR A 32 -12.97 4.52 2.07
N ILE A 33 -11.75 5.03 2.22
CA ILE A 33 -11.15 5.34 3.52
C ILE A 33 -12.00 6.38 4.25
N VAL A 34 -12.35 7.49 3.59
CA VAL A 34 -13.20 8.54 4.17
C VAL A 34 -14.56 7.97 4.58
N ALA A 35 -15.18 7.17 3.72
CA ALA A 35 -16.46 6.50 4.02
C ALA A 35 -16.34 5.59 5.26
N LEU A 36 -15.26 4.84 5.39
CA LEU A 36 -15.01 3.95 6.53
C LEU A 36 -14.79 4.71 7.84
N PHE A 37 -14.16 5.89 7.80
CA PHE A 37 -13.96 6.73 8.98
C PHE A 37 -15.22 7.52 9.39
N THR A 38 -16.11 7.80 8.43
CA THR A 38 -17.39 8.44 8.71
C THR A 38 -18.47 7.45 9.18
N ALA A 39 -18.27 6.16 8.97
CA ALA A 39 -19.18 5.11 9.46
C ALA A 39 -19.14 5.01 10.99
N ILE A 40 -20.26 5.29 11.65
CA ILE A 40 -20.38 5.29 13.14
C ILE A 40 -21.08 4.01 13.62
N GLY A 41 -22.12 3.54 12.94
CA GLY A 41 -22.94 2.40 13.33
C GLY A 41 -22.50 1.07 12.71
N TRP A 42 -23.04 -0.04 13.22
CA TRP A 42 -22.82 -1.37 12.67
C TRP A 42 -23.29 -1.53 11.22
N ILE A 43 -24.36 -0.80 10.86
CA ILE A 43 -24.93 -0.80 9.51
C ILE A 43 -23.94 -0.16 8.54
N GLY A 44 -23.29 0.94 8.90
CA GLY A 44 -22.27 1.60 8.10
C GLY A 44 -21.08 0.68 7.81
N TYR A 45 -20.59 -0.07 8.80
CA TYR A 45 -19.54 -1.10 8.59
C TYR A 45 -20.03 -2.24 7.71
N GLY A 46 -21.30 -2.65 7.83
CA GLY A 46 -21.92 -3.67 6.98
C GLY A 46 -21.94 -3.25 5.51
N VAL A 47 -22.29 -2.00 5.21
CA VAL A 47 -22.26 -1.43 3.85
C VAL A 47 -20.84 -1.38 3.29
N CYS A 48 -19.86 -0.90 4.08
CA CYS A 48 -18.45 -0.90 3.68
C CYS A 48 -17.93 -2.31 3.39
N PHE A 49 -18.31 -3.28 4.23
CA PHE A 49 -17.94 -4.69 4.03
C PHE A 49 -18.57 -5.26 2.76
N ALA A 50 -19.87 -5.03 2.54
CA ALA A 50 -20.57 -5.50 1.33
C ALA A 50 -19.98 -4.90 0.05
N PHE A 51 -19.66 -3.60 0.06
CA PHE A 51 -18.96 -2.94 -1.05
C PHE A 51 -17.60 -3.59 -1.32
N LEU A 52 -16.78 -3.77 -0.28
CA LEU A 52 -15.45 -4.36 -0.42
C LEU A 52 -15.52 -5.81 -0.89
N ALA A 53 -16.44 -6.62 -0.33
CA ALA A 53 -16.67 -8.00 -0.75
C ALA A 53 -17.08 -8.09 -2.22
N THR A 54 -17.94 -7.19 -2.68
CA THR A 54 -18.34 -7.08 -4.09
C THR A 54 -17.13 -6.73 -4.98
N CYS A 55 -16.29 -5.80 -4.56
CA CYS A 55 -15.06 -5.46 -5.27
C CYS A 55 -14.10 -6.65 -5.34
N ILE A 56 -13.92 -7.39 -4.26
CA ILE A 56 -13.06 -8.60 -4.23
C ILE A 56 -13.63 -9.67 -5.17
N ALA A 57 -14.93 -9.92 -5.15
CA ALA A 57 -15.58 -10.90 -6.01
C ALA A 57 -15.40 -10.56 -7.51
N ILE A 58 -15.61 -9.29 -7.89
CA ILE A 58 -15.41 -8.80 -9.27
C ILE A 58 -13.93 -8.88 -9.67
N SER A 59 -13.01 -8.62 -8.75
CA SER A 59 -11.56 -8.63 -9.03
C SER A 59 -11.01 -10.03 -9.27
N ARG A 60 -11.71 -11.09 -8.82
CA ARG A 60 -11.29 -12.50 -8.92
C ARG A 60 -9.94 -12.79 -8.25
N ILE A 61 -9.56 -12.01 -7.25
CA ILE A 61 -8.35 -12.24 -6.47
C ILE A 61 -8.60 -13.42 -5.51
N PRO A 62 -7.66 -14.36 -5.38
CA PRO A 62 -7.82 -15.48 -4.46
C PRO A 62 -7.83 -14.97 -3.01
N LEU A 63 -8.91 -15.25 -2.28
CA LEU A 63 -9.08 -14.87 -0.86
C LEU A 63 -7.90 -15.32 0.01
N LYS A 64 -7.29 -16.46 -0.36
CA LYS A 64 -6.09 -17.00 0.33
C LYS A 64 -4.92 -16.00 0.34
N SER A 65 -4.76 -15.20 -0.72
CA SER A 65 -3.70 -14.17 -0.79
C SER A 65 -4.00 -13.00 0.14
N ILE A 66 -5.27 -12.57 0.22
CA ILE A 66 -5.71 -11.52 1.14
C ILE A 66 -5.48 -11.96 2.59
N VAL A 67 -5.95 -13.17 2.95
CA VAL A 67 -5.78 -13.73 4.31
C VAL A 67 -4.30 -13.92 4.66
N ARG A 68 -3.48 -14.36 3.70
CA ARG A 68 -2.03 -14.50 3.93
C ARG A 68 -1.37 -13.14 4.17
N GLY A 69 -1.76 -12.10 3.44
CA GLY A 69 -1.28 -10.73 3.65
C GLY A 69 -1.68 -10.16 5.01
N MET A 70 -2.82 -10.60 5.57
CA MET A 70 -3.29 -10.15 6.88
C MET A 70 -2.58 -10.80 8.06
N LYS A 71 -1.92 -11.97 7.87
CA LYS A 71 -1.23 -12.68 8.96
C LYS A 71 -0.31 -11.80 9.82
N PRO A 72 0.61 -11.00 9.25
CA PRO A 72 1.48 -10.15 10.06
C PRO A 72 0.73 -9.06 10.83
N MET A 73 -0.49 -8.68 10.37
CA MET A 73 -1.32 -7.66 11.01
C MET A 73 -2.10 -8.18 12.22
N VAL A 74 -2.22 -9.51 12.39
CA VAL A 74 -2.99 -10.13 13.48
C VAL A 74 -2.47 -9.66 14.84
N ILE A 75 -1.16 -9.53 15.01
CA ILE A 75 -0.55 -9.07 16.27
C ILE A 75 -1.02 -7.64 16.60
N ILE A 76 -1.01 -6.75 15.61
CA ILE A 76 -1.46 -5.36 15.78
C ILE A 76 -2.97 -5.31 16.05
N LEU A 77 -3.76 -6.15 15.38
CA LEU A 77 -5.21 -6.25 15.59
C LEU A 77 -5.55 -6.69 17.01
N ILE A 78 -4.88 -7.74 17.51
CA ILE A 78 -5.07 -8.23 18.88
C ILE A 78 -4.65 -7.13 19.87
N PHE A 79 -3.51 -6.51 19.67
CA PHE A 79 -3.01 -5.45 20.56
C PHE A 79 -3.98 -4.25 20.60
N THR A 80 -4.44 -3.77 19.44
CA THR A 80 -5.41 -2.66 19.36
C THR A 80 -6.75 -3.05 19.99
N GLY A 81 -7.24 -4.27 19.75
CA GLY A 81 -8.46 -4.79 20.35
C GLY A 81 -8.36 -4.82 21.89
N LEU A 82 -7.26 -5.35 22.44
CA LEU A 82 -7.01 -5.39 23.87
C LEU A 82 -6.90 -3.98 24.49
N LEU A 83 -6.17 -3.07 23.84
CA LEU A 83 -6.07 -1.69 24.33
C LEU A 83 -7.45 -1.03 24.41
N ASN A 84 -8.26 -1.12 23.37
CA ASN A 84 -9.60 -0.52 23.38
C ASN A 84 -10.52 -1.19 24.40
N LEU A 85 -10.39 -2.52 24.58
CA LEU A 85 -11.17 -3.27 25.57
C LEU A 85 -10.92 -2.80 27.00
N PHE A 86 -9.66 -2.52 27.34
CA PHE A 86 -9.26 -2.16 28.71
C PHE A 86 -9.24 -0.65 28.97
N MET A 87 -8.98 0.17 27.96
CA MET A 87 -8.89 1.62 28.13
C MET A 87 -10.21 2.35 27.94
N THR A 88 -11.20 1.72 27.32
CA THR A 88 -12.50 2.36 27.12
C THR A 88 -13.36 2.21 28.36
N GLN A 89 -13.60 3.32 29.03
CA GLN A 89 -14.56 3.39 30.13
C GLN A 89 -15.97 3.57 29.59
N GLY A 90 -16.94 2.90 30.20
CA GLY A 90 -18.37 2.98 29.84
C GLY A 90 -19.23 2.77 31.07
N ASP A 91 -20.52 3.07 30.93
CA ASP A 91 -21.48 3.02 32.04
C ASP A 91 -21.91 1.59 32.38
N THR A 92 -21.92 0.67 31.41
CA THR A 92 -22.34 -0.72 31.59
C THR A 92 -21.15 -1.63 31.85
N VAL A 93 -20.90 -1.95 33.12
CA VAL A 93 -19.80 -2.84 33.52
C VAL A 93 -20.25 -4.29 33.39
N LEU A 94 -19.60 -5.06 32.49
CA LEU A 94 -19.84 -6.50 32.32
C LEU A 94 -19.05 -7.33 33.34
N VAL A 95 -17.76 -7.01 33.52
CA VAL A 95 -16.89 -7.72 34.45
C VAL A 95 -15.98 -6.70 35.13
N LYS A 96 -15.95 -6.73 36.47
CA LYS A 96 -15.04 -5.94 37.29
C LYS A 96 -14.09 -6.88 38.02
N PHE A 97 -12.83 -6.86 37.63
CA PHE A 97 -11.79 -7.64 38.27
C PHE A 97 -10.65 -6.73 38.70
N TRP A 98 -10.62 -6.38 39.97
CA TRP A 98 -9.68 -5.51 40.70
C TRP A 98 -9.36 -4.20 39.94
N ILE A 99 -8.44 -4.19 38.99
CA ILE A 99 -8.01 -2.99 38.26
C ILE A 99 -8.63 -2.94 36.84
N ILE A 100 -9.12 -4.07 36.33
CA ILE A 100 -9.62 -4.21 34.97
C ILE A 100 -11.14 -4.18 34.98
N THR A 101 -11.73 -3.18 34.35
CA THR A 101 -13.18 -3.08 34.15
C THR A 101 -13.48 -3.26 32.67
N ILE A 102 -14.14 -4.36 32.31
CA ILE A 102 -14.62 -4.60 30.94
C ILE A 102 -16.04 -4.07 30.87
N THR A 103 -16.24 -3.09 29.99
CA THR A 103 -17.54 -2.47 29.73
C THR A 103 -18.12 -2.92 28.40
N LEU A 104 -19.42 -2.90 28.25
CA LEU A 104 -20.08 -3.24 26.97
C LEU A 104 -19.64 -2.29 25.84
N GLU A 105 -19.51 -1.01 26.18
CA GLU A 105 -19.03 0.03 25.27
C GLU A 105 -17.56 -0.22 24.86
N GLY A 106 -16.74 -0.74 25.77
CA GLY A 106 -15.37 -1.15 25.48
C GLY A 106 -15.30 -2.31 24.47
N VAL A 107 -16.16 -3.32 24.65
CA VAL A 107 -16.25 -4.46 23.72
C VAL A 107 -16.72 -4.01 22.34
N THR A 108 -17.77 -3.18 22.28
CA THR A 108 -18.30 -2.69 20.99
C THR A 108 -17.29 -1.82 20.26
N ARG A 109 -16.61 -0.90 20.96
CA ARG A 109 -15.56 -0.07 20.36
C ARG A 109 -14.35 -0.89 19.92
N ALA A 110 -13.91 -1.87 20.72
CA ALA A 110 -12.84 -2.78 20.33
C ALA A 110 -13.18 -3.54 19.05
N ALA A 111 -14.39 -4.10 18.96
CA ALA A 111 -14.87 -4.81 17.79
C ALA A 111 -14.93 -3.89 16.54
N GLN A 112 -15.49 -2.68 16.70
CA GLN A 112 -15.56 -1.69 15.61
C GLN A 112 -14.17 -1.29 15.12
N MET A 113 -13.20 -1.06 16.02
CA MET A 113 -11.82 -0.72 15.66
C MET A 113 -11.12 -1.86 14.92
N VAL A 114 -11.27 -3.10 15.40
CA VAL A 114 -10.70 -4.27 14.72
C VAL A 114 -11.29 -4.42 13.32
N ILE A 115 -12.62 -4.34 13.18
CA ILE A 115 -13.31 -4.41 11.88
C ILE A 115 -12.85 -3.27 10.97
N ARG A 116 -12.75 -2.04 11.46
CA ARG A 116 -12.27 -0.88 10.71
C ARG A 116 -10.88 -1.12 10.13
N ILE A 117 -9.93 -1.59 10.96
CA ILE A 117 -8.56 -1.86 10.51
C ILE A 117 -8.56 -2.99 9.47
N LEU A 118 -9.32 -4.06 9.68
CA LEU A 118 -9.46 -5.16 8.73
C LEU A 118 -9.95 -4.68 7.36
N LEU A 119 -11.01 -3.88 7.35
CA LEU A 119 -11.60 -3.33 6.13
C LEU A 119 -10.64 -2.38 5.41
N LEU A 120 -9.96 -1.51 6.16
CA LEU A 120 -8.98 -0.56 5.63
C LEU A 120 -7.81 -1.30 4.96
N VAL A 121 -7.21 -2.25 5.66
CA VAL A 121 -6.08 -3.03 5.15
C VAL A 121 -6.48 -3.87 3.94
N THR A 122 -7.67 -4.49 3.98
CA THR A 122 -8.18 -5.28 2.84
C THR A 122 -8.43 -4.41 1.60
N GLY A 123 -8.97 -3.19 1.78
CA GLY A 123 -9.14 -2.22 0.69
C GLY A 123 -7.81 -1.79 0.06
N THR A 124 -6.80 -1.55 0.89
CA THR A 124 -5.44 -1.23 0.43
C THR A 124 -4.79 -2.41 -0.32
N PHE A 125 -4.96 -3.64 0.17
CA PHE A 125 -4.48 -4.83 -0.54
C PHE A 125 -5.15 -4.99 -1.91
N LEU A 126 -6.45 -4.70 -2.01
CA LEU A 126 -7.17 -4.76 -3.29
C LEU A 126 -6.54 -3.83 -4.32
N LEU A 127 -6.18 -2.58 -3.94
CA LEU A 127 -5.46 -1.66 -4.81
C LEU A 127 -4.11 -2.24 -5.25
N THR A 128 -3.31 -2.73 -4.29
CA THR A 128 -1.96 -3.27 -4.54
C THR A 128 -2.00 -4.50 -5.44
N TYR A 129 -2.97 -5.39 -5.24
CA TYR A 129 -3.11 -6.61 -6.05
C TYR A 129 -3.65 -6.35 -7.46
N THR A 130 -4.42 -5.27 -7.66
CA THR A 130 -5.03 -4.93 -8.96
C THR A 130 -4.26 -3.91 -9.77
N THR A 131 -3.20 -3.30 -9.21
CA THR A 131 -2.46 -2.22 -9.89
C THR A 131 -0.96 -2.44 -9.77
N SER A 132 -0.25 -2.43 -10.91
CA SER A 132 1.21 -2.55 -10.87
C SER A 132 1.85 -1.31 -10.24
N PRO A 133 3.01 -1.44 -9.54
CA PRO A 133 3.70 -0.30 -8.92
C PRO A 133 4.00 0.84 -9.89
N ILE A 134 4.39 0.52 -11.13
CA ILE A 134 4.66 1.52 -12.17
C ILE A 134 3.38 2.26 -12.57
N ALA A 135 2.26 1.54 -12.75
CA ALA A 135 0.98 2.18 -13.07
C ALA A 135 0.46 3.05 -11.91
N LEU A 136 0.74 2.64 -10.66
CA LEU A 136 0.42 3.42 -9.47
C LEU A 136 1.20 4.73 -9.45
N THR A 137 2.50 4.70 -9.78
CA THR A 137 3.36 5.89 -9.88
C THR A 137 2.87 6.84 -10.97
N ASP A 138 2.50 6.33 -12.15
CA ASP A 138 1.93 7.14 -13.24
C ASP A 138 0.59 7.79 -12.82
N GLY A 139 -0.25 7.04 -12.12
CA GLY A 139 -1.51 7.54 -11.56
C GLY A 139 -1.28 8.66 -10.55
N LEU A 140 -0.33 8.47 -9.64
CA LEU A 140 0.05 9.43 -8.61
C LEU A 140 0.62 10.72 -9.23
N GLU A 141 1.54 10.62 -10.20
CA GLU A 141 2.08 11.76 -10.95
C GLU A 141 0.95 12.60 -11.56
N SER A 142 -0.01 11.92 -12.16
CA SER A 142 -1.12 12.62 -12.81
C SER A 142 -2.06 13.30 -11.81
N LEU A 143 -2.34 12.66 -10.65
CA LEU A 143 -3.15 13.26 -9.58
C LEU A 143 -2.43 14.42 -8.90
N LEU A 144 -1.11 14.35 -8.74
CA LEU A 144 -0.28 15.41 -8.17
C LEU A 144 0.09 16.49 -9.19
N SER A 145 -0.24 16.33 -10.46
CA SER A 145 0.05 17.31 -11.51
C SER A 145 -0.41 18.75 -11.19
N PRO A 146 -1.56 19.01 -10.53
CA PRO A 146 -1.94 20.35 -10.11
C PRO A 146 -0.94 21.01 -9.15
N LEU A 147 -0.17 20.22 -8.38
CA LEU A 147 0.85 20.74 -7.44
C LEU A 147 2.07 21.33 -8.15
N LYS A 148 2.23 21.10 -9.47
CA LYS A 148 3.23 21.81 -10.28
C LYS A 148 3.07 23.33 -10.19
N LYS A 149 1.84 23.83 -9.95
CA LYS A 149 1.59 25.26 -9.74
C LYS A 149 2.29 25.82 -8.49
N ILE A 150 2.58 24.96 -7.51
CA ILE A 150 3.29 25.30 -6.26
C ILE A 150 4.81 25.02 -6.40
N LYS A 151 5.32 24.90 -7.64
CA LYS A 151 6.73 24.63 -7.97
C LYS A 151 7.25 23.27 -7.42
N LEU A 152 6.37 22.29 -7.15
CA LEU A 152 6.81 20.96 -6.79
C LEU A 152 7.25 20.20 -8.04
N PRO A 153 8.44 19.56 -8.05
CA PRO A 153 8.99 18.80 -9.17
C PRO A 153 8.32 17.40 -9.27
N VAL A 154 6.98 17.39 -9.50
CA VAL A 154 6.17 16.15 -9.50
C VAL A 154 6.63 15.17 -10.57
N HIS A 155 7.04 15.67 -11.74
CA HIS A 155 7.50 14.81 -12.83
C HIS A 155 8.83 14.14 -12.48
N GLU A 156 9.76 14.88 -11.92
CA GLU A 156 11.08 14.41 -11.52
C GLU A 156 10.94 13.36 -10.40
N LEU A 157 10.07 13.59 -9.42
CA LEU A 157 9.77 12.62 -8.37
C LEU A 157 9.19 11.33 -8.95
N ALA A 158 8.23 11.42 -9.86
CA ALA A 158 7.63 10.25 -10.49
C ALA A 158 8.68 9.48 -11.32
N MET A 159 9.54 10.18 -12.04
CA MET A 159 10.62 9.59 -12.81
C MET A 159 11.62 8.86 -11.89
N MET A 160 12.05 9.49 -10.79
CA MET A 160 12.93 8.86 -9.80
C MET A 160 12.30 7.58 -9.23
N MET A 161 10.99 7.61 -8.90
CA MET A 161 10.27 6.42 -8.44
C MET A 161 10.23 5.31 -9.51
N CYS A 162 9.98 5.65 -10.77
CA CYS A 162 9.98 4.67 -11.87
C CYS A 162 11.36 4.04 -12.07
N ILE A 163 12.44 4.85 -12.02
CA ILE A 163 13.82 4.38 -12.13
C ILE A 163 14.15 3.47 -10.94
N ALA A 164 13.81 3.88 -9.72
CA ALA A 164 14.02 3.08 -8.52
C ALA A 164 13.32 1.72 -8.62
N LEU A 165 12.01 1.70 -8.96
CA LEU A 165 11.24 0.46 -9.13
C LEU A 165 11.82 -0.47 -10.18
N ARG A 166 12.44 0.08 -11.23
CA ARG A 166 13.11 -0.70 -12.27
C ARG A 166 14.44 -1.29 -11.79
N PHE A 167 15.19 -0.54 -10.95
CA PHE A 167 16.51 -0.99 -10.49
C PHE A 167 16.45 -1.94 -9.30
N ILE A 168 15.40 -1.90 -8.48
CA ILE A 168 15.28 -2.76 -7.30
C ILE A 168 15.47 -4.26 -7.64
N PRO A 169 14.81 -4.87 -8.65
CA PRO A 169 15.05 -6.27 -9.00
C PRO A 169 16.53 -6.55 -9.34
N THR A 170 17.12 -5.66 -10.11
CA THR A 170 18.52 -5.80 -10.54
C THR A 170 19.51 -5.69 -9.35
N LEU A 171 19.23 -4.76 -8.41
CA LEU A 171 20.03 -4.62 -7.19
C LEU A 171 19.90 -5.84 -6.25
N ILE A 172 18.71 -6.46 -6.20
CA ILE A 172 18.52 -7.71 -5.44
C ILE A 172 19.34 -8.83 -6.03
N GLU A 173 19.30 -9.02 -7.36
CA GLU A 173 20.12 -10.04 -8.03
C GLU A 173 21.62 -9.80 -7.83
N GLU A 174 22.05 -8.55 -7.87
CA GLU A 174 23.44 -8.17 -7.64
C GLU A 174 23.86 -8.41 -6.19
N THR A 175 22.99 -8.09 -5.24
CA THR A 175 23.21 -8.36 -3.81
C THR A 175 23.38 -9.87 -3.58
N ASP A 176 22.54 -10.72 -4.20
CA ASP A 176 22.66 -12.17 -4.10
C ASP A 176 24.00 -12.69 -4.68
N LYS A 177 24.47 -12.12 -5.79
CA LYS A 177 25.76 -12.44 -6.39
C LYS A 177 26.93 -12.05 -5.48
N ILE A 178 26.91 -10.80 -4.97
CA ILE A 178 27.96 -10.31 -4.05
C ILE A 178 27.95 -11.13 -2.76
N MET A 179 26.78 -11.42 -2.20
CA MET A 179 26.64 -12.22 -0.98
C MET A 179 27.21 -13.63 -1.19
N SER A 180 26.92 -14.27 -2.32
CA SER A 180 27.43 -15.58 -2.67
C SER A 180 28.96 -15.59 -2.81
N ALA A 181 29.53 -14.55 -3.45
CA ALA A 181 30.97 -14.38 -3.58
C ALA A 181 31.66 -14.15 -2.23
N GLN A 182 31.05 -13.36 -1.34
CA GLN A 182 31.60 -13.13 0.01
C GLN A 182 31.50 -14.38 0.90
N LYS A 183 30.41 -15.17 0.79
CA LYS A 183 30.31 -16.47 1.47
C LYS A 183 31.42 -17.43 1.00
N ALA A 184 31.73 -17.47 -0.30
CA ALA A 184 32.84 -18.29 -0.83
C ALA A 184 34.21 -17.82 -0.32
N ARG A 185 34.37 -16.57 0.09
CA ARG A 185 35.58 -16.02 0.74
C ARG A 185 35.60 -16.22 2.25
N GLY A 186 34.61 -16.95 2.81
CA GLY A 186 34.56 -17.27 4.24
C GLY A 186 33.81 -16.23 5.08
N ALA A 187 33.12 -15.30 4.48
CA ALA A 187 32.30 -14.36 5.23
C ALA A 187 31.06 -15.05 5.83
N ASP A 188 30.86 -14.87 7.13
CA ASP A 188 29.70 -15.39 7.86
C ASP A 188 28.75 -14.23 8.21
N PHE A 189 27.49 -14.34 7.75
CA PHE A 189 26.44 -13.34 7.94
C PHE A 189 25.39 -13.77 8.98
N GLU A 190 25.49 -14.99 9.49
CA GLU A 190 24.44 -15.62 10.30
C GLU A 190 24.84 -15.77 11.77
N THR A 191 26.14 -15.95 12.06
CA THR A 191 26.64 -16.15 13.42
C THR A 191 27.22 -14.86 14.03
N GLY A 192 27.30 -14.79 15.36
CA GLY A 192 27.89 -13.68 16.09
C GLY A 192 26.91 -12.64 16.64
N ASN A 193 27.45 -11.66 17.36
CA ASN A 193 26.71 -10.55 17.95
C ASN A 193 26.16 -9.58 16.87
N LEU A 194 25.13 -8.80 17.21
CA LEU A 194 24.53 -7.80 16.29
C LEU A 194 25.58 -6.90 15.64
N MET A 195 26.58 -6.42 16.39
CA MET A 195 27.65 -5.58 15.87
C MET A 195 28.53 -6.32 14.84
N GLN A 196 28.81 -7.60 15.05
CA GLN A 196 29.58 -8.44 14.11
C GLN A 196 28.79 -8.67 12.81
N ARG A 197 27.48 -8.92 12.91
CA ARG A 197 26.59 -9.04 11.75
C ARG A 197 26.52 -7.76 10.93
N VAL A 198 26.42 -6.57 11.59
CA VAL A 198 26.46 -5.28 10.90
C VAL A 198 27.80 -5.07 10.19
N LYS A 199 28.95 -5.38 10.85
CA LYS A 199 30.26 -5.30 10.20
C LYS A 199 30.41 -6.26 9.02
N ALA A 200 29.80 -7.44 9.09
CA ALA A 200 29.80 -8.41 7.99
C ALA A 200 29.02 -7.93 6.76
N LEU A 201 28.06 -7.00 6.91
CA LEU A 201 27.33 -6.41 5.77
C LEU A 201 28.15 -5.37 4.99
N VAL A 202 29.16 -4.74 5.59
CA VAL A 202 29.98 -3.71 4.94
C VAL A 202 30.62 -4.17 3.63
N PRO A 203 31.23 -5.39 3.56
CA PRO A 203 31.77 -5.92 2.30
C PRO A 203 30.74 -6.18 1.20
N ILE A 204 29.44 -6.19 1.53
CA ILE A 204 28.35 -6.27 0.55
C ILE A 204 27.93 -4.87 0.13
N LEU A 205 27.82 -3.93 1.09
CA LEU A 205 27.34 -2.58 0.84
C LEU A 205 28.27 -1.78 -0.07
N ILE A 206 29.60 -1.84 0.15
CA ILE A 206 30.56 -1.05 -0.62
C ILE A 206 30.51 -1.39 -2.13
N PRO A 207 30.60 -2.65 -2.57
CA PRO A 207 30.49 -2.98 -3.99
C PRO A 207 29.11 -2.64 -4.56
N LEU A 208 28.04 -2.81 -3.77
CA LEU A 208 26.68 -2.48 -4.20
C LEU A 208 26.51 -0.98 -4.45
N PHE A 209 27.05 -0.11 -3.58
CA PHE A 209 27.06 1.33 -3.78
C PHE A 209 27.85 1.72 -5.04
N ILE A 210 29.05 1.19 -5.24
CA ILE A 210 29.87 1.48 -6.42
C ILE A 210 29.11 1.08 -7.69
N SER A 211 28.47 -0.08 -7.71
CA SER A 211 27.67 -0.54 -8.83
C SER A 211 26.45 0.36 -9.07
N ALA A 212 25.75 0.77 -8.00
CA ALA A 212 24.59 1.66 -8.10
C ALA A 212 24.98 3.03 -8.69
N PHE A 213 26.09 3.62 -8.25
CA PHE A 213 26.59 4.88 -8.82
C PHE A 213 27.00 4.73 -10.27
N ARG A 214 27.72 3.67 -10.63
CA ARG A 214 28.08 3.44 -12.03
C ARG A 214 26.84 3.34 -12.94
N ARG A 215 25.80 2.63 -12.49
CA ARG A 215 24.54 2.54 -13.22
C ARG A 215 23.82 3.89 -13.34
N ALA A 216 23.90 4.72 -12.28
CA ALA A 216 23.33 6.06 -12.31
C ALA A 216 24.04 6.94 -13.35
N ASP A 217 25.38 6.89 -13.42
CA ASP A 217 26.16 7.63 -14.40
C ASP A 217 25.90 7.13 -15.84
N GLU A 218 25.83 5.82 -16.05
CA GLU A 218 25.48 5.22 -17.34
C GLU A 218 24.08 5.65 -17.80
N LEU A 219 23.11 5.66 -16.86
CA LEU A 219 21.76 6.09 -17.16
C LEU A 219 21.71 7.60 -17.45
N ALA A 220 22.40 8.43 -16.66
CA ALA A 220 22.47 9.88 -16.88
C ALA A 220 23.06 10.19 -18.26
N THR A 221 24.18 9.59 -18.62
CA THR A 221 24.79 9.72 -19.93
C THR A 221 23.86 9.29 -21.06
N ALA A 222 23.17 8.14 -20.89
CA ALA A 222 22.19 7.67 -21.87
C ALA A 222 20.98 8.61 -22.01
N MET A 223 20.57 9.29 -20.95
CA MET A 223 19.50 10.29 -20.98
C MET A 223 19.96 11.57 -21.68
N GLU A 224 21.18 12.05 -21.39
CA GLU A 224 21.78 13.20 -22.07
C GLU A 224 21.94 12.98 -23.56
N CYS A 225 22.44 11.81 -23.98
CA CYS A 225 22.54 11.41 -25.40
C CYS A 225 21.17 11.36 -26.11
N ARG A 226 20.08 11.19 -25.35
CA ARG A 226 18.70 11.27 -25.86
C ARG A 226 18.07 12.65 -25.74
N CYS A 227 18.87 13.67 -25.49
CA CYS A 227 18.45 15.06 -25.34
C CYS A 227 17.39 15.24 -24.23
N TYR A 228 17.59 14.60 -23.09
CA TYR A 228 16.71 14.79 -21.95
C TYR A 228 17.03 16.12 -21.25
N HIS A 229 16.08 17.06 -21.23
CA HIS A 229 16.21 18.38 -20.59
C HIS A 229 15.12 18.63 -19.52
N GLY A 230 14.66 17.58 -18.83
CA GLY A 230 13.61 17.69 -17.82
C GLY A 230 12.22 17.38 -18.32
N GLY A 231 11.20 17.79 -17.55
CA GLY A 231 9.79 17.46 -17.81
C GLY A 231 9.04 18.39 -18.75
N GLU A 232 9.62 19.58 -19.09
CA GLU A 232 8.96 20.57 -19.92
C GLU A 232 8.97 20.17 -21.40
N GLY A 233 7.82 20.34 -22.08
CA GLY A 233 7.68 20.06 -23.51
C GLY A 233 7.63 18.56 -23.88
N ARG A 234 7.65 17.63 -22.92
CA ARG A 234 7.60 16.19 -23.21
C ARG A 234 6.19 15.65 -23.36
N THR A 235 6.04 14.72 -24.29
CA THR A 235 4.84 13.89 -24.42
C THR A 235 5.06 12.52 -23.80
N LYS A 236 4.02 11.93 -23.17
CA LYS A 236 4.06 10.57 -22.65
C LYS A 236 3.73 9.57 -23.75
N MET A 237 4.53 8.52 -23.89
CA MET A 237 4.26 7.42 -24.84
C MET A 237 2.96 6.68 -24.48
N LYS A 238 2.70 6.46 -23.19
CA LYS A 238 1.47 5.86 -22.69
C LYS A 238 0.64 6.90 -21.95
N LEU A 239 -0.41 7.39 -22.60
CA LEU A 239 -1.35 8.33 -22.01
C LEU A 239 -2.39 7.59 -21.19
N LEU A 240 -2.58 8.01 -19.95
CA LEU A 240 -3.72 7.58 -19.14
C LEU A 240 -4.98 8.25 -19.68
N ARG A 241 -5.99 7.45 -20.04
CA ARG A 241 -7.27 7.95 -20.57
C ARG A 241 -8.42 7.38 -19.74
N TYR A 242 -9.27 8.26 -19.24
CA TYR A 242 -10.50 7.86 -18.56
C TYR A 242 -11.42 7.11 -19.55
N ARG A 243 -11.94 5.99 -19.09
CA ARG A 243 -12.91 5.16 -19.80
C ARG A 243 -14.30 5.36 -19.20
N ARG A 244 -15.36 4.98 -19.93
CA ARG A 244 -16.73 5.02 -19.39
C ARG A 244 -16.90 4.25 -18.08
N ILE A 245 -16.12 3.19 -17.89
CA ILE A 245 -16.10 2.37 -16.66
C ILE A 245 -15.61 3.20 -15.45
N ASP A 246 -14.69 4.14 -15.66
CA ASP A 246 -14.15 4.98 -14.59
C ASP A 246 -15.22 5.94 -14.04
N PHE A 247 -16.06 6.51 -14.93
CA PHE A 247 -17.18 7.33 -14.51
C PHE A 247 -18.22 6.53 -13.70
N GLY A 248 -18.46 5.27 -14.09
CA GLY A 248 -19.29 4.36 -13.31
C GLY A 248 -18.71 4.11 -11.92
N ALA A 249 -17.39 3.92 -11.81
CA ALA A 249 -16.73 3.74 -10.52
C ALA A 249 -16.87 5.01 -9.64
N TYR A 250 -16.68 6.21 -10.20
CA TYR A 250 -16.91 7.47 -9.46
C TYR A 250 -18.34 7.60 -8.97
N ALA A 251 -19.33 7.27 -9.81
CA ALA A 251 -20.74 7.31 -9.41
C ALA A 251 -21.01 6.37 -8.23
N VAL A 252 -20.50 5.15 -8.28
CA VAL A 252 -20.61 4.17 -7.17
C VAL A 252 -19.94 4.70 -5.91
N GLY A 253 -18.75 5.33 -6.03
CA GLY A 253 -18.04 5.93 -4.90
C GLY A 253 -18.82 7.06 -4.23
N VAL A 254 -19.43 7.94 -5.03
CA VAL A 254 -20.27 9.03 -4.52
C VAL A 254 -21.51 8.48 -3.83
N VAL A 255 -22.18 7.49 -4.41
CA VAL A 255 -23.35 6.83 -3.79
C VAL A 255 -22.97 6.16 -2.47
N LEU A 256 -21.81 5.47 -2.42
CA LEU A 256 -21.31 4.86 -1.20
C LEU A 256 -21.09 5.91 -0.11
N LEU A 257 -20.37 6.98 -0.43
CA LEU A 257 -20.05 8.04 0.54
C LEU A 257 -21.32 8.75 1.02
N ALA A 258 -22.21 9.13 0.10
CA ALA A 258 -23.48 9.77 0.43
C ALA A 258 -24.38 8.86 1.28
N GLY A 259 -24.44 7.56 0.96
CA GLY A 259 -25.19 6.58 1.73
C GLY A 259 -24.68 6.44 3.15
N ILE A 260 -23.34 6.37 3.34
CA ILE A 260 -22.74 6.27 4.68
C ILE A 260 -22.94 7.56 5.49
N ILE A 261 -22.79 8.73 4.87
CA ILE A 261 -23.05 10.01 5.53
C ILE A 261 -24.53 10.11 5.96
N ALA A 262 -25.46 9.69 5.10
CA ALA A 262 -26.87 9.67 5.45
C ALA A 262 -27.19 8.70 6.60
N LEU A 263 -26.62 7.50 6.59
CA LEU A 263 -26.74 6.53 7.70
C LEU A 263 -26.15 7.07 9.01
N SER A 264 -24.98 7.68 8.94
CA SER A 264 -24.35 8.31 10.10
C SER A 264 -25.16 9.48 10.66
N ALA A 265 -25.83 10.28 9.80
CA ALA A 265 -26.72 11.36 10.23
C ALA A 265 -28.02 10.85 10.88
N LEU A 266 -28.45 9.63 10.52
CA LEU A 266 -29.62 8.95 11.14
C LEU A 266 -29.25 8.21 12.44
N GLY A 267 -27.95 8.19 12.82
CA GLY A 267 -27.47 7.52 14.03
C GLY A 267 -27.41 5.98 13.94
N LEU A 268 -27.43 5.43 12.71
CA LEU A 268 -27.48 3.98 12.42
C LEU A 268 -26.11 3.38 12.06
#